data_f557a83ac389454c0fd2473f608c06b5
#
_entry.id   f557a83ac389454c0fd2473f608c06b5
#
_cell.length_a   1.000
_cell.length_b   1.000
_cell.length_c   1.000
_cell.angle_alpha   90.00
_cell.angle_beta   90.00
_cell.angle_gamma   90.00
#
_symmetry.space_group_name_H-M   'P 1'
#
loop_
_entity.id
_entity.type
_entity.pdbx_description
1 polymer ?
#
loop_
_entity_poly.entity_id
_entity_poly.type
_entity_poly.pdbx_seq_one_letter_code
_entity_poly.pdbx_strand_id
1 'polypeptide(L)'
;MAFESLTDKLQNVFKNLRSKGRLTEEDVRSALKEVKMALLEADVNFKVVKQFIKAVEERAVGQDVMNGLNPGQMVIKIVNEEMISLMGSETTEIAMQPGKSVTVLMMAGLQGAGKTTATAKIAGKLKLKGKKSLLVACDIYRPAAIEQLQINGRKQEVDVFSMGSDHSPVEIAREAIAFAQKNGHNVVILDTAGRLHVDEDMMRELQEIKEQVDVHQTLLVVDAMTGQDAVNVAKEFDEKVGIDGVVLTKMDGDTRGGAALSIKAVTGKPILYVGMGEKLSDMDQFYPNRMASRILGMGDVLSLIDKAQANLDLDEDKGREMAGRMKKGKFDFEDYLESMKQMRKLGGIGSILSMLPGMGLKGGELESMVDEKQLAHMEAIVLSMTPQERRNPKILNPKRKHRIARGAGVDISVVNRFIKQFEQSQKMMKQFGGGKRRGMMGGLPGMGGGKFPF
;
A
#
# COMPACT_ATOMS: atom_id res chain seq x y z
N MET A 1 -7.26 -4.60 8.55
CA MET A 1 -6.13 -3.92 7.86
C MET A 1 -4.89 -4.78 7.96
N ALA A 2 -3.92 -4.62 7.03
CA ALA A 2 -2.66 -5.35 7.12
C ALA A 2 -1.98 -5.10 8.47
N PHE A 3 -1.48 -6.17 9.10
CA PHE A 3 -0.77 -6.17 10.38
C PHE A 3 -1.56 -5.74 11.63
N GLU A 4 -2.86 -5.51 11.54
CA GLU A 4 -3.66 -4.94 12.64
C GLU A 4 -3.48 -5.70 13.97
N SER A 5 -3.56 -7.03 13.94
CA SER A 5 -3.40 -7.87 15.14
C SER A 5 -2.01 -7.75 15.78
N LEU A 6 -0.95 -7.72 14.96
CA LEU A 6 0.43 -7.56 15.45
C LEU A 6 0.67 -6.14 15.97
N THR A 7 0.20 -5.15 15.23
CA THR A 7 0.34 -3.73 15.59
C THR A 7 -0.28 -3.42 16.94
N ASP A 8 -1.52 -3.88 17.19
CA ASP A 8 -2.21 -3.66 18.45
C ASP A 8 -1.45 -4.24 19.65
N LYS A 9 -0.93 -5.46 19.49
CA LYS A 9 -0.13 -6.11 20.54
C LYS A 9 1.15 -5.36 20.85
N LEU A 10 1.90 -4.99 19.80
CA LEU A 10 3.16 -4.24 19.96
C LEU A 10 2.92 -2.85 20.56
N GLN A 11 1.86 -2.14 20.15
CA GLN A 11 1.52 -0.85 20.71
C GLN A 11 1.17 -0.93 22.19
N ASN A 12 0.48 -1.97 22.65
CA ASN A 12 0.19 -2.17 24.07
C ASN A 12 1.47 -2.36 24.88
N VAL A 13 2.41 -3.18 24.40
CA VAL A 13 3.74 -3.36 25.03
C VAL A 13 4.49 -2.03 25.10
N PHE A 14 4.53 -1.28 24.02
CA PHE A 14 5.24 0.00 23.96
C PHE A 14 4.59 1.10 24.78
N LYS A 15 3.28 1.10 24.91
CA LYS A 15 2.56 2.01 25.80
C LYS A 15 2.98 1.78 27.26
N ASN A 16 3.09 0.52 27.68
CA ASN A 16 3.55 0.15 29.01
C ASN A 16 5.01 0.61 29.26
N LEU A 17 5.90 0.41 28.28
CA LEU A 17 7.30 0.87 28.37
C LEU A 17 7.39 2.40 28.46
N ARG A 18 6.62 3.14 27.68
CA ARG A 18 6.62 4.63 27.70
C ARG A 18 6.08 5.20 29.01
N SER A 19 5.17 4.51 29.68
CA SER A 19 4.59 4.98 30.93
C SER A 19 5.53 4.89 32.12
N LYS A 20 6.61 4.10 32.03
CA LYS A 20 7.62 3.95 33.07
C LYS A 20 8.70 5.03 32.92
N GLY A 21 8.82 5.91 33.88
CA GLY A 21 9.83 6.99 33.88
C GLY A 21 11.27 6.49 33.97
N ARG A 22 11.51 5.32 34.59
CA ARG A 22 12.76 4.58 34.62
C ARG A 22 12.50 3.15 34.23
N LEU A 23 13.41 2.55 33.47
CA LEU A 23 13.34 1.14 33.11
C LEU A 23 14.48 0.38 33.83
N THR A 24 14.18 -0.81 34.28
CA THR A 24 15.15 -1.80 34.73
C THR A 24 15.41 -2.82 33.60
N GLU A 25 16.52 -3.55 33.66
CA GLU A 25 16.79 -4.65 32.74
C GLU A 25 15.65 -5.68 32.74
N GLU A 26 15.03 -5.93 33.90
CA GLU A 26 13.90 -6.85 34.03
C GLU A 26 12.64 -6.32 33.30
N ASP A 27 12.40 -5.00 33.35
CA ASP A 27 11.31 -4.38 32.59
C ASP A 27 11.50 -4.56 31.09
N VAL A 28 12.73 -4.35 30.59
CA VAL A 28 13.05 -4.53 29.16
C VAL A 28 12.89 -6.00 28.76
N ARG A 29 13.41 -6.94 29.54
CA ARG A 29 13.29 -8.37 29.27
C ARG A 29 11.85 -8.85 29.31
N SER A 30 11.04 -8.34 30.24
CA SER A 30 9.61 -8.64 30.32
C SER A 30 8.88 -8.14 29.05
N ALA A 31 9.13 -6.90 28.63
CA ALA A 31 8.55 -6.35 27.41
C ALA A 31 9.00 -7.12 26.16
N LEU A 32 10.26 -7.50 26.05
CA LEU A 32 10.76 -8.31 24.93
C LEU A 32 10.16 -9.71 24.91
N LYS A 33 9.80 -10.29 26.06
CA LYS A 33 9.05 -11.54 26.13
C LYS A 33 7.65 -11.38 25.53
N GLU A 34 6.96 -10.26 25.81
CA GLU A 34 5.66 -9.97 25.19
C GLU A 34 5.79 -9.72 23.69
N VAL A 35 6.82 -8.96 23.23
CA VAL A 35 7.13 -8.77 21.81
C VAL A 35 7.38 -10.13 21.12
N LYS A 36 8.16 -11.02 21.76
CA LYS A 36 8.40 -12.38 21.26
C LYS A 36 7.09 -13.14 21.04
N MET A 37 6.19 -13.09 22.02
CA MET A 37 4.90 -13.78 21.92
C MET A 37 4.04 -13.17 20.81
N ALA A 38 3.99 -11.84 20.69
CA ALA A 38 3.26 -11.16 19.63
C ALA A 38 3.76 -11.56 18.24
N LEU A 39 5.07 -11.65 18.03
CA LEU A 39 5.68 -12.08 16.76
C LEU A 39 5.38 -13.56 16.45
N LEU A 40 5.42 -14.45 17.44
CA LEU A 40 5.07 -15.86 17.25
C LEU A 40 3.58 -16.04 16.91
N GLU A 41 2.70 -15.32 17.57
CA GLU A 41 1.26 -15.32 17.27
C GLU A 41 0.95 -14.68 15.91
N ALA A 42 1.82 -13.79 15.43
CA ALA A 42 1.78 -13.24 14.10
C ALA A 42 2.37 -14.19 13.03
N ASP A 43 2.65 -15.44 13.39
CA ASP A 43 3.18 -16.46 12.50
C ASP A 43 4.56 -16.11 11.90
N VAL A 44 5.40 -15.39 12.66
CA VAL A 44 6.80 -15.15 12.30
C VAL A 44 7.63 -16.39 12.60
N ASN A 45 8.57 -16.73 11.73
CA ASN A 45 9.43 -17.91 11.88
C ASN A 45 10.17 -17.91 13.22
N PHE A 46 10.11 -19.03 13.95
CA PHE A 46 10.66 -19.16 15.31
C PHE A 46 12.17 -18.80 15.39
N LYS A 47 12.96 -19.25 14.40
CA LYS A 47 14.42 -18.94 14.38
C LYS A 47 14.64 -17.44 14.18
N VAL A 48 13.84 -16.83 13.33
CA VAL A 48 13.87 -15.38 13.05
C VAL A 48 13.51 -14.60 14.31
N VAL A 49 12.41 -14.98 15.00
CA VAL A 49 12.01 -14.34 16.25
C VAL A 49 13.11 -14.45 17.31
N LYS A 50 13.73 -15.63 17.46
CA LYS A 50 14.81 -15.84 18.42
C LYS A 50 16.02 -14.93 18.15
N GLN A 51 16.44 -14.81 16.89
CA GLN A 51 17.54 -13.96 16.49
C GLN A 51 17.21 -12.49 16.71
N PHE A 52 16.02 -12.06 16.30
CA PHE A 52 15.53 -10.70 16.49
C PHE A 52 15.50 -10.28 17.97
N ILE A 53 14.89 -11.09 18.83
CA ILE A 53 14.82 -10.79 20.28
C ILE A 53 16.20 -10.70 20.88
N LYS A 54 17.12 -11.60 20.50
CA LYS A 54 18.50 -11.57 20.97
C LYS A 54 19.21 -10.28 20.57
N ALA A 55 19.11 -9.87 19.30
CA ALA A 55 19.72 -8.65 18.79
C ALA A 55 19.16 -7.38 19.49
N VAL A 56 17.83 -7.34 19.69
CA VAL A 56 17.22 -6.23 20.43
C VAL A 56 17.67 -6.22 21.89
N GLU A 57 17.70 -7.38 22.57
CA GLU A 57 18.10 -7.48 23.98
C GLU A 57 19.54 -6.99 24.19
N GLU A 58 20.49 -7.45 23.35
CA GLU A 58 21.90 -7.06 23.42
C GLU A 58 22.09 -5.53 23.33
N ARG A 59 21.28 -4.86 22.52
CA ARG A 59 21.31 -3.40 22.34
C ARG A 59 20.51 -2.65 23.40
N ALA A 60 19.38 -3.18 23.85
CA ALA A 60 18.44 -2.50 24.73
C ALA A 60 18.83 -2.56 26.22
N VAL A 61 19.60 -3.55 26.63
CA VAL A 61 20.05 -3.73 28.03
C VAL A 61 21.35 -2.96 28.33
N GLY A 62 21.93 -2.27 27.35
CA GLY A 62 23.15 -1.46 27.55
C GLY A 62 22.94 -0.25 28.48
N GLN A 63 23.98 0.11 29.23
CA GLN A 63 23.93 1.23 30.20
C GLN A 63 23.50 2.56 29.54
N ASP A 64 23.91 2.81 28.32
CA ASP A 64 23.56 4.04 27.57
C ASP A 64 22.06 4.19 27.35
N VAL A 65 21.36 3.07 27.16
CA VAL A 65 19.91 3.05 27.02
C VAL A 65 19.21 3.22 28.35
N MET A 66 19.68 2.51 29.37
CA MET A 66 19.07 2.49 30.71
C MET A 66 19.21 3.83 31.45
N ASN A 67 20.31 4.56 31.23
CA ASN A 67 20.58 5.86 31.81
C ASN A 67 20.14 7.05 30.94
N GLY A 68 19.56 6.79 29.76
CA GLY A 68 19.10 7.83 28.86
C GLY A 68 17.87 8.59 29.38
N LEU A 69 17.65 9.81 28.86
CA LEU A 69 16.50 10.66 29.25
C LEU A 69 15.15 10.00 28.98
N ASN A 70 15.06 9.12 27.97
CA ASN A 70 13.83 8.42 27.56
C ASN A 70 14.12 6.95 27.22
N PRO A 71 14.38 6.08 28.21
CA PRO A 71 14.76 4.69 27.98
C PRO A 71 13.73 3.90 27.16
N GLY A 72 12.43 4.09 27.44
CA GLY A 72 11.34 3.43 26.71
C GLY A 72 11.30 3.79 25.24
N GLN A 73 11.54 5.04 24.87
CA GLN A 73 11.62 5.45 23.47
C GLN A 73 12.86 4.87 22.77
N MET A 74 13.98 4.76 23.49
CA MET A 74 15.20 4.17 22.94
C MET A 74 15.02 2.67 22.65
N VAL A 75 14.36 1.91 23.52
CA VAL A 75 14.03 0.50 23.27
C VAL A 75 13.14 0.38 22.03
N ILE A 76 12.11 1.22 21.88
CA ILE A 76 11.23 1.19 20.71
C ILE A 76 12.02 1.53 19.43
N LYS A 77 12.94 2.48 19.49
CA LYS A 77 13.83 2.81 18.36
C LYS A 77 14.68 1.62 17.96
N ILE A 78 15.28 0.91 18.92
CA ILE A 78 16.08 -0.30 18.68
C ILE A 78 15.22 -1.38 18.04
N VAL A 79 14.00 -1.62 18.54
CA VAL A 79 13.06 -2.58 17.94
C VAL A 79 12.76 -2.22 16.49
N ASN A 80 12.54 -0.94 16.19
CA ASN A 80 12.30 -0.48 14.83
C ASN A 80 13.50 -0.70 13.91
N GLU A 81 14.71 -0.36 14.35
CA GLU A 81 15.93 -0.54 13.58
C GLU A 81 16.22 -2.02 13.29
N GLU A 82 16.06 -2.90 14.29
CA GLU A 82 16.21 -4.33 14.10
C GLU A 82 15.13 -4.92 13.18
N MET A 83 13.90 -4.41 13.24
CA MET A 83 12.82 -4.82 12.34
C MET A 83 13.11 -4.42 10.88
N ILE A 84 13.66 -3.21 10.66
CA ILE A 84 14.10 -2.76 9.34
C ILE A 84 15.24 -3.66 8.83
N SER A 85 16.23 -3.95 9.68
CA SER A 85 17.35 -4.84 9.35
C SER A 85 16.87 -6.23 8.96
N LEU A 86 15.90 -6.78 9.69
CA LEU A 86 15.30 -8.09 9.43
C LEU A 86 14.65 -8.16 8.04
N MET A 87 14.01 -7.09 7.60
CA MET A 87 13.34 -7.00 6.30
C MET A 87 14.26 -6.61 5.13
N GLY A 88 15.53 -6.27 5.39
CA GLY A 88 16.54 -6.04 4.36
C GLY A 88 17.20 -4.68 4.34
N SER A 89 16.97 -3.82 5.31
CA SER A 89 17.56 -2.49 5.50
C SER A 89 17.28 -1.48 4.38
N GLU A 90 17.47 -1.89 3.12
CA GLU A 90 17.36 -1.04 1.94
C GLU A 90 16.27 -1.54 0.98
N THR A 91 15.73 -0.60 0.23
CA THR A 91 14.79 -0.88 -0.85
C THR A 91 15.54 -1.47 -2.04
N THR A 92 15.05 -2.61 -2.55
CA THR A 92 15.62 -3.26 -3.73
C THR A 92 14.71 -3.04 -4.94
N GLU A 93 15.29 -2.64 -6.05
CA GLU A 93 14.61 -2.47 -7.34
C GLU A 93 14.92 -3.62 -8.30
N ILE A 94 14.07 -3.78 -9.34
CA ILE A 94 14.36 -4.67 -10.46
C ILE A 94 15.60 -4.14 -11.17
N ALA A 95 16.61 -4.99 -11.30
CA ALA A 95 17.84 -4.65 -12.02
C ALA A 95 17.57 -4.66 -13.55
N MET A 96 17.72 -3.50 -14.18
CA MET A 96 17.51 -3.35 -15.61
C MET A 96 18.81 -3.56 -16.36
N GLN A 97 18.74 -4.24 -17.52
CA GLN A 97 19.88 -4.37 -18.41
C GLN A 97 20.25 -3.01 -19.03
N PRO A 98 21.56 -2.75 -19.21
CA PRO A 98 22.03 -1.49 -19.76
C PRO A 98 21.73 -1.35 -21.26
N GLY A 99 21.67 -0.10 -21.72
CA GLY A 99 21.55 0.23 -23.13
C GLY A 99 20.21 -0.18 -23.74
N LYS A 100 20.28 -0.88 -24.89
CA LYS A 100 19.11 -1.36 -25.63
C LYS A 100 18.78 -2.84 -25.37
N SER A 101 19.47 -3.47 -24.43
CA SER A 101 19.24 -4.87 -24.10
C SER A 101 17.88 -5.05 -23.44
N VAL A 102 17.19 -6.14 -23.77
CA VAL A 102 15.90 -6.49 -23.18
C VAL A 102 16.15 -7.15 -21.83
N THR A 103 15.50 -6.63 -20.79
CA THR A 103 15.50 -7.28 -19.47
C THR A 103 14.41 -8.34 -19.44
N VAL A 104 14.77 -9.59 -19.17
CA VAL A 104 13.83 -10.71 -19.09
C VAL A 104 13.58 -11.04 -17.62
N LEU A 105 12.33 -10.92 -17.19
CA LEU A 105 11.85 -11.27 -15.87
C LEU A 105 10.99 -12.53 -15.96
N MET A 106 11.19 -13.49 -15.08
CA MET A 106 10.33 -14.67 -14.96
C MET A 106 9.54 -14.61 -13.65
N MET A 107 8.21 -14.70 -13.76
CA MET A 107 7.31 -14.71 -12.62
C MET A 107 7.00 -16.16 -12.24
N ALA A 108 7.44 -16.59 -11.07
CA ALA A 108 7.24 -17.93 -10.54
C ALA A 108 6.32 -17.92 -9.31
N GLY A 109 5.77 -19.07 -8.92
CA GLY A 109 4.96 -19.21 -7.71
C GLY A 109 3.77 -20.15 -7.86
N LEU A 110 3.09 -20.46 -6.76
CA LEU A 110 1.96 -21.40 -6.74
C LEU A 110 0.70 -20.81 -7.41
N GLN A 111 -0.23 -21.70 -7.73
CA GLN A 111 -1.55 -21.33 -8.22
C GLN A 111 -2.28 -20.49 -7.16
N GLY A 112 -2.97 -19.43 -7.61
CA GLY A 112 -3.70 -18.55 -6.69
C GLY A 112 -2.85 -17.53 -5.94
N ALA A 113 -1.52 -17.58 -6.04
CA ALA A 113 -0.63 -16.58 -5.43
C ALA A 113 -0.72 -15.17 -6.06
N GLY A 114 -1.43 -15.02 -7.18
CA GLY A 114 -1.64 -13.72 -7.83
C GLY A 114 -0.59 -13.36 -8.88
N LYS A 115 0.14 -14.35 -9.46
CA LYS A 115 1.18 -14.13 -10.49
C LYS A 115 0.72 -13.23 -11.63
N THR A 116 -0.29 -13.66 -12.37
CA THR A 116 -0.82 -12.95 -13.55
C THR A 116 -1.22 -11.51 -13.25
N THR A 117 -1.81 -11.29 -12.08
CA THR A 117 -2.19 -9.94 -11.63
C THR A 117 -0.95 -9.12 -11.27
N ALA A 118 0.01 -9.71 -10.55
CA ALA A 118 1.28 -9.06 -10.19
C ALA A 118 2.11 -8.72 -11.43
N THR A 119 2.18 -9.65 -12.40
CA THR A 119 2.84 -9.47 -13.70
C THR A 119 2.37 -8.20 -14.41
N ALA A 120 1.06 -8.04 -14.56
CA ALA A 120 0.49 -6.86 -15.22
C ALA A 120 0.70 -5.57 -14.39
N LYS A 121 0.60 -5.63 -13.06
CA LYS A 121 0.82 -4.47 -12.20
C LYS A 121 2.28 -4.02 -12.21
N ILE A 122 3.24 -4.94 -12.18
CA ILE A 122 4.66 -4.62 -12.30
C ILE A 122 4.93 -3.94 -13.64
N ALA A 123 4.40 -4.48 -14.75
CA ALA A 123 4.52 -3.84 -16.07
C ALA A 123 3.93 -2.43 -16.09
N GLY A 124 2.77 -2.22 -15.46
CA GLY A 124 2.17 -0.88 -15.31
C GLY A 124 3.04 0.08 -14.50
N LYS A 125 3.67 -0.39 -13.40
CA LYS A 125 4.63 0.42 -12.62
C LYS A 125 5.90 0.74 -13.41
N LEU A 126 6.41 -0.22 -14.20
CA LEU A 126 7.55 0.00 -15.10
C LEU A 126 7.23 0.99 -16.21
N LYS A 127 6.00 0.95 -16.76
CA LYS A 127 5.51 1.93 -17.74
C LYS A 127 5.53 3.36 -17.16
N LEU A 128 5.11 3.54 -15.91
CA LEU A 128 5.21 4.85 -15.23
C LEU A 128 6.66 5.34 -15.07
N LYS A 129 7.63 4.42 -15.03
CA LYS A 129 9.07 4.71 -15.04
C LYS A 129 9.65 4.84 -16.48
N GLY A 130 8.79 4.93 -17.51
CA GLY A 130 9.19 5.09 -18.91
C GLY A 130 9.70 3.81 -19.57
N LYS A 131 9.45 2.63 -19.01
CA LYS A 131 9.82 1.34 -19.59
C LYS A 131 8.69 0.78 -20.46
N LYS A 132 9.03 0.22 -21.63
CA LYS A 132 8.10 -0.45 -22.52
C LYS A 132 8.17 -1.96 -22.28
N SER A 133 7.20 -2.49 -21.54
CA SER A 133 7.15 -3.91 -21.15
C SER A 133 6.32 -4.71 -22.17
N LEU A 134 6.67 -5.99 -22.35
CA LEU A 134 5.90 -7.02 -23.03
C LEU A 134 5.55 -8.10 -22.02
N LEU A 135 4.26 -8.38 -21.82
CA LEU A 135 3.79 -9.51 -21.04
C LEU A 135 3.74 -10.76 -21.91
N VAL A 136 4.14 -11.91 -21.38
CA VAL A 136 4.21 -13.16 -22.14
C VAL A 136 3.42 -14.25 -21.43
N ALA A 137 2.42 -14.81 -22.12
CA ALA A 137 1.56 -15.86 -21.61
C ALA A 137 2.24 -17.23 -21.73
N CYS A 138 2.98 -17.65 -20.70
CA CYS A 138 3.61 -18.96 -20.59
C CYS A 138 2.76 -19.98 -19.80
N ASP A 139 1.65 -19.59 -19.17
CA ASP A 139 0.68 -20.53 -18.54
C ASP A 139 -0.24 -21.11 -19.62
N ILE A 140 0.26 -22.10 -20.36
CA ILE A 140 -0.46 -22.76 -21.47
C ILE A 140 -1.46 -23.80 -21.00
N TYR A 141 -1.36 -24.26 -19.75
CA TYR A 141 -2.21 -25.32 -19.21
C TYR A 141 -3.63 -24.85 -18.87
N ARG A 142 -3.81 -23.51 -18.80
CA ARG A 142 -5.07 -22.89 -18.46
C ARG A 142 -5.43 -21.82 -19.50
N PRO A 143 -6.30 -22.11 -20.48
CA PRO A 143 -6.70 -21.12 -21.49
C PRO A 143 -7.22 -19.82 -20.88
N ALA A 144 -7.94 -19.89 -19.77
CA ALA A 144 -8.42 -18.73 -19.04
C ALA A 144 -7.26 -17.84 -18.47
N ALA A 145 -6.06 -18.38 -18.21
CA ALA A 145 -4.93 -17.60 -17.75
C ALA A 145 -4.38 -16.70 -18.86
N ILE A 146 -4.33 -17.18 -20.09
CA ILE A 146 -3.95 -16.38 -21.27
C ILE A 146 -4.90 -15.20 -21.43
N GLU A 147 -6.22 -15.46 -21.40
CA GLU A 147 -7.22 -14.41 -21.49
C GLU A 147 -7.13 -13.41 -20.33
N GLN A 148 -6.92 -13.92 -19.11
CA GLN A 148 -6.73 -13.08 -17.92
C GLN A 148 -5.52 -12.14 -18.05
N LEU A 149 -4.40 -12.64 -18.58
CA LEU A 149 -3.21 -11.82 -18.82
C LEU A 149 -3.49 -10.75 -19.86
N GLN A 150 -4.21 -11.08 -20.95
CA GLN A 150 -4.61 -10.13 -21.98
C GLN A 150 -5.53 -9.03 -21.44
N ILE A 151 -6.52 -9.39 -20.59
CA ILE A 151 -7.42 -8.43 -19.93
C ILE A 151 -6.61 -7.50 -19.00
N ASN A 152 -5.72 -8.06 -18.19
CA ASN A 152 -4.91 -7.29 -17.27
C ASN A 152 -3.89 -6.42 -18.00
N GLY A 153 -3.28 -6.89 -19.08
CA GLY A 153 -2.41 -6.11 -19.95
C GLY A 153 -3.14 -4.91 -20.56
N ARG A 154 -4.34 -5.12 -21.09
CA ARG A 154 -5.20 -4.03 -21.63
C ARG A 154 -5.54 -2.99 -20.56
N LYS A 155 -5.86 -3.41 -19.33
CA LYS A 155 -6.12 -2.48 -18.20
C LYS A 155 -4.92 -1.59 -17.87
N GLN A 156 -3.71 -2.08 -18.09
CA GLN A 156 -2.46 -1.34 -17.87
C GLN A 156 -1.93 -0.68 -19.16
N GLU A 157 -2.60 -0.89 -20.30
CA GLU A 157 -2.16 -0.48 -21.63
C GLU A 157 -0.73 -0.98 -21.91
N VAL A 158 -0.48 -2.25 -21.69
CA VAL A 158 0.76 -2.97 -21.90
C VAL A 158 0.53 -4.09 -22.93
N ASP A 159 1.48 -4.23 -23.85
CA ASP A 159 1.40 -5.26 -24.90
C ASP A 159 1.49 -6.67 -24.29
N VAL A 160 0.74 -7.61 -24.86
CA VAL A 160 0.73 -9.02 -24.45
C VAL A 160 1.05 -9.91 -25.65
N PHE A 161 2.01 -10.81 -25.48
CA PHE A 161 2.40 -11.81 -26.45
C PHE A 161 1.87 -13.19 -26.04
N SER A 162 1.30 -13.91 -26.99
CA SER A 162 0.80 -15.27 -26.80
C SER A 162 0.88 -16.04 -28.12
N MET A 163 1.21 -17.32 -28.03
CA MET A 163 1.19 -18.26 -29.16
C MET A 163 0.08 -19.33 -28.99
N GLY A 164 -0.80 -19.16 -28.00
CA GLY A 164 -1.82 -20.17 -27.68
C GLY A 164 -1.25 -21.29 -26.80
N SER A 165 -1.94 -22.44 -26.79
CA SER A 165 -1.62 -23.58 -25.91
C SER A 165 -0.79 -24.67 -26.62
N ASP A 166 -0.53 -24.54 -27.93
CA ASP A 166 0.06 -25.61 -28.74
C ASP A 166 1.60 -25.53 -28.81
N HIS A 167 2.19 -24.54 -28.15
CA HIS A 167 3.62 -24.30 -28.09
C HIS A 167 4.14 -24.47 -26.67
N SER A 168 5.38 -24.91 -26.52
CA SER A 168 6.01 -25.02 -25.20
C SER A 168 6.28 -23.64 -24.57
N PRO A 169 6.29 -23.50 -23.23
CA PRO A 169 6.64 -22.25 -22.56
C PRO A 169 8.01 -21.69 -22.98
N VAL A 170 8.98 -22.57 -23.25
CA VAL A 170 10.32 -22.20 -23.71
C VAL A 170 10.28 -21.59 -25.11
N GLU A 171 9.52 -22.19 -26.06
CA GLU A 171 9.36 -21.63 -27.42
C GLU A 171 8.67 -20.27 -27.34
N ILE A 172 7.59 -20.16 -26.57
CA ILE A 172 6.87 -18.90 -26.38
C ILE A 172 7.79 -17.81 -25.81
N ALA A 173 8.60 -18.14 -24.81
CA ALA A 173 9.56 -17.20 -24.22
C ALA A 173 10.62 -16.72 -25.24
N ARG A 174 11.16 -17.64 -26.05
CA ARG A 174 12.14 -17.32 -27.08
C ARG A 174 11.59 -16.40 -28.17
N GLU A 175 10.41 -16.75 -28.71
CA GLU A 175 9.76 -15.94 -29.73
C GLU A 175 9.31 -14.57 -29.19
N ALA A 176 8.88 -14.50 -27.92
CA ALA A 176 8.52 -13.24 -27.27
C ALA A 176 9.75 -12.31 -27.12
N ILE A 177 10.93 -12.84 -26.80
CA ILE A 177 12.15 -12.03 -26.69
C ILE A 177 12.55 -11.49 -28.08
N ALA A 178 12.49 -12.31 -29.13
CA ALA A 178 12.75 -11.87 -30.49
C ALA A 178 11.73 -10.80 -30.93
N PHE A 179 10.44 -10.98 -30.62
CA PHE A 179 9.40 -10.01 -30.85
C PHE A 179 9.65 -8.70 -30.10
N ALA A 180 10.07 -8.77 -28.84
CA ALA A 180 10.36 -7.62 -28.00
C ALA A 180 11.50 -6.77 -28.59
N GLN A 181 12.59 -7.41 -29.00
CA GLN A 181 13.73 -6.76 -29.63
C GLN A 181 13.33 -6.04 -30.93
N LYS A 182 12.53 -6.68 -31.78
CA LYS A 182 12.04 -6.12 -33.05
C LYS A 182 11.12 -4.93 -32.86
N ASN A 183 10.29 -4.93 -31.79
CA ASN A 183 9.26 -3.92 -31.56
C ASN A 183 9.67 -2.86 -30.51
N GLY A 184 10.93 -2.86 -30.08
CA GLY A 184 11.50 -1.85 -29.19
C GLY A 184 10.98 -1.92 -27.77
N HIS A 185 10.60 -3.12 -27.28
CA HIS A 185 10.36 -3.35 -25.86
C HIS A 185 11.71 -3.48 -25.15
N ASN A 186 11.79 -3.01 -23.94
CA ASN A 186 13.01 -3.10 -23.13
C ASN A 186 12.85 -4.01 -21.89
N VAL A 187 11.64 -4.48 -21.63
CA VAL A 187 11.36 -5.47 -20.59
C VAL A 187 10.43 -6.54 -21.13
N VAL A 188 10.73 -7.79 -20.88
CA VAL A 188 9.88 -8.97 -21.12
C VAL A 188 9.55 -9.59 -19.78
N ILE A 189 8.26 -9.84 -19.49
CA ILE A 189 7.83 -10.47 -18.25
C ILE A 189 7.08 -11.76 -18.58
N LEU A 190 7.70 -12.89 -18.25
CA LEU A 190 7.16 -14.22 -18.49
C LEU A 190 6.19 -14.58 -17.34
N ASP A 191 4.89 -14.68 -17.63
CA ASP A 191 3.88 -15.17 -16.68
C ASP A 191 3.79 -16.68 -16.79
N THR A 192 4.48 -17.40 -15.89
CA THR A 192 4.57 -18.87 -15.94
C THR A 192 3.40 -19.54 -15.27
N ALA A 193 3.20 -20.84 -15.56
CA ALA A 193 2.22 -21.66 -14.90
C ALA A 193 2.45 -21.75 -13.39
N GLY A 194 1.39 -22.00 -12.63
CA GLY A 194 1.44 -22.33 -11.21
C GLY A 194 0.67 -23.60 -10.92
N ARG A 195 1.21 -24.42 -10.04
CA ARG A 195 0.55 -25.62 -9.51
C ARG A 195 0.01 -25.35 -8.11
N LEU A 196 -0.86 -26.21 -7.61
CA LEU A 196 -1.44 -26.06 -6.26
C LEU A 196 -0.39 -26.21 -5.14
N HIS A 197 0.64 -26.99 -5.40
CA HIS A 197 1.77 -27.22 -4.51
C HIS A 197 3.06 -27.32 -5.34
N VAL A 198 4.18 -27.25 -4.68
CA VAL A 198 5.48 -27.42 -5.32
C VAL A 198 5.61 -28.86 -5.80
N ASP A 199 5.82 -29.06 -7.10
CA ASP A 199 6.09 -30.36 -7.70
C ASP A 199 7.32 -30.32 -8.63
N GLU A 200 7.85 -31.49 -8.95
CA GLU A 200 9.09 -31.62 -9.72
C GLU A 200 8.92 -31.16 -11.17
N ASP A 201 7.75 -31.41 -11.78
CA ASP A 201 7.50 -31.04 -13.18
C ASP A 201 7.45 -29.52 -13.37
N MET A 202 6.79 -28.81 -12.43
CA MET A 202 6.80 -27.36 -12.42
C MET A 202 8.22 -26.80 -12.24
N MET A 203 8.99 -27.38 -11.31
CA MET A 203 10.36 -26.90 -11.08
C MET A 203 11.26 -27.14 -12.28
N ARG A 204 11.10 -28.28 -12.96
CA ARG A 204 11.82 -28.59 -14.20
C ARG A 204 11.46 -27.62 -15.31
N GLU A 205 10.18 -27.33 -15.54
CA GLU A 205 9.73 -26.35 -16.53
C GLU A 205 10.38 -24.97 -16.32
N LEU A 206 10.41 -24.48 -15.07
CA LEU A 206 11.03 -23.20 -14.73
C LEU A 206 12.56 -23.22 -14.96
N GLN A 207 13.21 -24.34 -14.63
CA GLN A 207 14.64 -24.55 -14.91
C GLN A 207 14.93 -24.57 -16.42
N GLU A 208 14.13 -25.28 -17.20
CA GLU A 208 14.25 -25.33 -18.66
C GLU A 208 14.09 -23.95 -19.29
N ILE A 209 13.16 -23.14 -18.82
CA ILE A 209 13.04 -21.75 -19.28
C ILE A 209 14.31 -20.97 -18.95
N LYS A 210 14.86 -21.08 -17.73
CA LYS A 210 16.09 -20.38 -17.32
C LYS A 210 17.32 -20.80 -18.13
N GLU A 211 17.41 -22.07 -18.48
CA GLU A 211 18.56 -22.61 -19.23
C GLU A 211 18.50 -22.23 -20.71
N GLN A 212 17.30 -22.14 -21.27
CA GLN A 212 17.11 -21.95 -22.72
C GLN A 212 16.92 -20.50 -23.15
N VAL A 213 16.52 -19.63 -22.24
CA VAL A 213 16.42 -18.19 -22.45
C VAL A 213 17.17 -17.46 -21.33
N ASP A 214 17.79 -16.32 -21.67
CA ASP A 214 18.56 -15.54 -20.71
C ASP A 214 17.64 -14.79 -19.75
N VAL A 215 17.17 -15.50 -18.71
CA VAL A 215 16.33 -14.92 -17.64
C VAL A 215 17.22 -14.15 -16.69
N HIS A 216 17.05 -12.82 -16.67
CA HIS A 216 17.88 -11.94 -15.84
C HIS A 216 17.48 -11.97 -14.36
N GLN A 217 16.18 -12.06 -14.06
CA GLN A 217 15.68 -12.18 -12.70
C GLN A 217 14.45 -13.08 -12.64
N THR A 218 14.43 -13.96 -11.64
CA THR A 218 13.29 -14.79 -11.27
C THR A 218 12.61 -14.19 -10.05
N LEU A 219 11.37 -13.73 -10.20
CA LEU A 219 10.58 -13.12 -9.15
C LEU A 219 9.52 -14.11 -8.65
N LEU A 220 9.64 -14.52 -7.40
CA LEU A 220 8.67 -15.40 -6.77
C LEU A 220 7.48 -14.60 -6.23
N VAL A 221 6.29 -14.95 -6.68
CA VAL A 221 5.03 -14.38 -6.17
C VAL A 221 4.45 -15.31 -5.11
N VAL A 222 4.26 -14.80 -3.91
CA VAL A 222 3.68 -15.55 -2.79
C VAL A 222 2.52 -14.80 -2.16
N ASP A 223 1.55 -15.56 -1.68
CA ASP A 223 0.39 -15.06 -0.95
C ASP A 223 0.78 -14.83 0.52
N ALA A 224 0.76 -13.58 0.98
CA ALA A 224 1.13 -13.23 2.35
C ALA A 224 0.20 -13.86 3.40
N MET A 225 -1.06 -14.14 3.04
CA MET A 225 -2.04 -14.73 3.95
C MET A 225 -1.68 -16.17 4.37
N THR A 226 -0.81 -16.85 3.61
CA THR A 226 -0.39 -18.22 3.93
C THR A 226 0.69 -18.28 5.03
N GLY A 227 1.16 -17.15 5.53
CA GLY A 227 2.07 -17.07 6.69
C GLY A 227 3.37 -17.84 6.48
N GLN A 228 3.65 -18.83 7.34
CA GLN A 228 4.88 -19.64 7.25
C GLN A 228 4.95 -20.52 5.98
N ASP A 229 3.82 -20.90 5.40
CA ASP A 229 3.83 -21.66 4.14
C ASP A 229 4.42 -20.82 3.01
N ALA A 230 4.17 -19.49 2.97
CA ALA A 230 4.83 -18.59 2.03
C ALA A 230 6.37 -18.62 2.17
N VAL A 231 6.87 -18.72 3.41
CA VAL A 231 8.30 -18.78 3.70
C VAL A 231 8.90 -20.12 3.25
N ASN A 232 8.20 -21.21 3.51
CA ASN A 232 8.60 -22.57 3.09
C ASN A 232 8.63 -22.68 1.56
N VAL A 233 7.60 -22.18 0.88
CA VAL A 233 7.54 -22.12 -0.58
C VAL A 233 8.69 -21.27 -1.13
N ALA A 234 8.96 -20.11 -0.54
CA ALA A 234 10.06 -19.26 -0.99
C ALA A 234 11.42 -19.94 -0.86
N LYS A 235 11.64 -20.67 0.24
CA LYS A 235 12.86 -21.45 0.44
C LYS A 235 13.00 -22.55 -0.60
N GLU A 236 11.93 -23.31 -0.87
CA GLU A 236 11.95 -24.44 -1.82
C GLU A 236 12.18 -23.96 -3.26
N PHE A 237 11.55 -22.84 -3.67
CA PHE A 237 11.80 -22.23 -4.98
C PHE A 237 13.24 -21.72 -5.11
N ASP A 238 13.79 -21.13 -4.03
CA ASP A 238 15.18 -20.68 -4.06
C ASP A 238 16.17 -21.83 -4.19
N GLU A 239 15.95 -22.91 -3.46
CA GLU A 239 16.81 -24.11 -3.49
C GLU A 239 16.76 -24.84 -4.85
N LYS A 240 15.58 -24.94 -5.48
CA LYS A 240 15.39 -25.72 -6.71
C LYS A 240 15.59 -24.91 -8.00
N VAL A 241 15.09 -23.67 -8.06
CA VAL A 241 15.10 -22.85 -9.26
C VAL A 241 16.07 -21.66 -9.13
N GLY A 242 16.27 -21.20 -7.91
CA GLY A 242 17.00 -19.94 -7.65
C GLY A 242 16.11 -18.73 -7.95
N ILE A 243 15.78 -17.97 -6.92
CA ILE A 243 15.01 -16.73 -7.03
C ILE A 243 15.92 -15.53 -6.78
N ASP A 244 15.56 -14.37 -7.35
CA ASP A 244 16.30 -13.11 -7.19
C ASP A 244 15.54 -12.12 -6.31
N GLY A 245 14.25 -12.32 -6.15
CA GLY A 245 13.42 -11.50 -5.30
C GLY A 245 12.00 -12.04 -5.14
N VAL A 246 11.27 -11.44 -4.21
CA VAL A 246 9.93 -11.87 -3.82
C VAL A 246 8.92 -10.75 -4.00
N VAL A 247 7.74 -11.10 -4.47
CA VAL A 247 6.56 -10.23 -4.56
C VAL A 247 5.50 -10.78 -3.60
N LEU A 248 5.17 -10.03 -2.56
CA LEU A 248 4.10 -10.37 -1.62
C LEU A 248 2.76 -9.86 -2.13
N THR A 249 1.78 -10.73 -2.22
CA THR A 249 0.40 -10.37 -2.62
C THR A 249 -0.56 -10.53 -1.46
N LYS A 250 -1.76 -9.97 -1.60
CA LYS A 250 -2.88 -10.08 -0.65
C LYS A 250 -2.54 -9.62 0.78
N MET A 251 -1.64 -8.66 0.90
CA MET A 251 -1.26 -8.09 2.18
C MET A 251 -2.41 -7.36 2.88
N ASP A 252 -3.43 -6.92 2.14
CA ASP A 252 -4.68 -6.33 2.67
C ASP A 252 -5.49 -7.32 3.53
N GLY A 253 -5.41 -8.62 3.22
CA GLY A 253 -5.99 -9.71 4.02
C GLY A 253 -5.08 -10.24 5.13
N ASP A 254 -3.79 -9.91 5.13
CA ASP A 254 -2.83 -10.38 6.13
C ASP A 254 -2.81 -9.47 7.36
N THR A 255 -3.50 -9.87 8.42
CA THR A 255 -3.51 -9.16 9.69
C THR A 255 -2.32 -9.49 10.60
N ARG A 256 -1.52 -10.51 10.26
CA ARG A 256 -0.42 -11.03 11.06
C ARG A 256 0.95 -10.53 10.62
N GLY A 257 1.26 -10.59 9.30
CA GLY A 257 2.51 -10.08 8.72
C GLY A 257 3.73 -10.99 8.85
N GLY A 258 3.54 -12.24 9.25
CA GLY A 258 4.64 -13.18 9.49
C GLY A 258 5.51 -13.47 8.25
N ALA A 259 4.89 -13.55 7.07
CA ALA A 259 5.60 -13.76 5.81
C ALA A 259 6.55 -12.58 5.51
N ALA A 260 6.10 -11.34 5.63
CA ALA A 260 6.91 -10.16 5.35
C ALA A 260 8.15 -10.05 6.24
N LEU A 261 8.02 -10.45 7.52
CA LEU A 261 9.11 -10.45 8.48
C LEU A 261 10.08 -11.62 8.34
N SER A 262 9.66 -12.73 7.71
CA SER A 262 10.42 -13.97 7.71
C SER A 262 11.13 -14.26 6.38
N ILE A 263 10.56 -13.87 5.25
CA ILE A 263 11.06 -14.28 3.92
C ILE A 263 12.51 -13.88 3.71
N LYS A 264 12.86 -12.60 3.91
CA LYS A 264 14.24 -12.12 3.74
C LYS A 264 15.22 -12.82 4.67
N ALA A 265 14.83 -12.99 5.93
CA ALA A 265 15.69 -13.62 6.94
C ALA A 265 15.93 -15.11 6.67
N VAL A 266 14.97 -15.82 6.08
CA VAL A 266 15.06 -17.25 5.80
C VAL A 266 15.74 -17.54 4.45
N THR A 267 15.40 -16.78 3.41
CA THR A 267 15.88 -17.02 2.03
C THR A 267 17.09 -16.17 1.65
N GLY A 268 17.37 -15.08 2.39
CA GLY A 268 18.35 -14.08 1.98
C GLY A 268 17.89 -13.19 0.81
N LYS A 269 16.72 -13.45 0.20
CA LYS A 269 16.23 -12.74 -0.98
C LYS A 269 15.40 -11.53 -0.61
N PRO A 270 15.53 -10.40 -1.34
CA PRO A 270 14.80 -9.19 -1.03
C PRO A 270 13.32 -9.32 -1.42
N ILE A 271 12.46 -8.62 -0.69
CA ILE A 271 11.09 -8.34 -1.13
C ILE A 271 11.16 -7.08 -2.00
N LEU A 272 10.63 -7.16 -3.25
CA LEU A 272 10.64 -6.03 -4.17
C LEU A 272 9.32 -5.26 -4.17
N TYR A 273 8.20 -5.99 -4.18
CA TYR A 273 6.87 -5.38 -4.25
C TYR A 273 5.91 -6.02 -3.26
N VAL A 274 4.91 -5.23 -2.86
CA VAL A 274 3.78 -5.67 -2.04
C VAL A 274 2.46 -5.27 -2.70
N GLY A 275 1.52 -6.21 -2.76
CA GLY A 275 0.16 -5.99 -3.23
C GLY A 275 -0.79 -5.86 -2.07
N MET A 276 -1.47 -4.71 -1.99
CA MET A 276 -2.41 -4.33 -0.93
C MET A 276 -3.87 -4.28 -1.43
N GLY A 277 -4.18 -4.94 -2.56
CA GLY A 277 -5.50 -4.93 -3.18
C GLY A 277 -5.43 -5.19 -4.68
N GLU A 278 -6.53 -4.96 -5.40
CA GLU A 278 -6.67 -5.36 -6.81
C GLU A 278 -6.21 -4.31 -7.83
N LYS A 279 -6.23 -3.02 -7.49
CA LYS A 279 -5.88 -1.93 -8.41
C LYS A 279 -4.37 -1.83 -8.62
N LEU A 280 -3.95 -1.16 -9.71
CA LEU A 280 -2.52 -0.84 -9.94
C LEU A 280 -1.93 -0.01 -8.79
N SER A 281 -2.71 0.96 -8.28
CA SER A 281 -2.33 1.79 -7.14
C SER A 281 -2.09 1.01 -5.85
N ASP A 282 -2.60 -0.23 -5.77
CA ASP A 282 -2.52 -1.07 -4.60
C ASP A 282 -1.28 -1.98 -4.63
N MET A 283 -0.42 -1.86 -5.64
CA MET A 283 0.91 -2.47 -5.66
C MET A 283 1.95 -1.39 -5.41
N ASP A 284 2.70 -1.54 -4.36
CA ASP A 284 3.76 -0.62 -3.98
C ASP A 284 5.12 -1.32 -3.96
N GLN A 285 6.19 -0.57 -4.16
CA GLN A 285 7.53 -1.04 -3.92
C GLN A 285 7.69 -1.33 -2.42
N PHE A 286 8.47 -2.34 -2.07
CA PHE A 286 8.70 -2.68 -0.67
C PHE A 286 9.74 -1.74 -0.05
N TYR A 287 9.32 -1.01 0.97
CA TYR A 287 10.18 -0.13 1.76
C TYR A 287 10.28 -0.67 3.19
N PRO A 288 11.40 -1.28 3.60
CA PRO A 288 11.54 -1.87 4.93
C PRO A 288 11.22 -0.90 6.07
N ASN A 289 11.69 0.34 5.99
CA ASN A 289 11.43 1.38 6.98
C ASN A 289 9.95 1.74 7.13
N ARG A 290 9.21 1.88 6.01
CA ARG A 290 7.78 2.16 6.04
C ARG A 290 6.99 0.98 6.58
N MET A 291 7.41 -0.23 6.20
CA MET A 291 6.78 -1.46 6.67
C MET A 291 6.97 -1.64 8.19
N ALA A 292 8.20 -1.43 8.70
CA ALA A 292 8.47 -1.45 10.14
C ALA A 292 7.63 -0.41 10.89
N SER A 293 7.60 0.83 10.40
CA SER A 293 6.78 1.90 11.00
C SER A 293 5.29 1.55 11.03
N ARG A 294 4.78 0.91 9.98
CA ARG A 294 3.38 0.46 9.91
C ARG A 294 3.10 -0.66 10.90
N ILE A 295 3.96 -1.68 10.98
CA ILE A 295 3.84 -2.79 11.94
C ILE A 295 3.90 -2.27 13.39
N LEU A 296 4.74 -1.29 13.69
CA LEU A 296 4.86 -0.69 15.01
C LEU A 296 3.76 0.33 15.33
N GLY A 297 2.84 0.59 14.38
CA GLY A 297 1.76 1.56 14.55
C GLY A 297 2.24 3.00 14.65
N MET A 298 3.43 3.30 14.12
CA MET A 298 4.00 4.66 14.09
C MET A 298 3.48 5.49 12.90
N GLY A 299 2.60 4.89 12.08
CA GLY A 299 2.06 5.49 10.87
C GLY A 299 3.02 5.43 9.68
N ASP A 300 2.47 5.64 8.49
CA ASP A 300 3.24 5.67 7.23
C ASP A 300 3.01 7.01 6.51
N VAL A 301 3.50 8.07 7.13
CA VAL A 301 3.36 9.44 6.62
C VAL A 301 4.08 9.61 5.28
N LEU A 302 5.19 8.91 5.06
CA LEU A 302 5.96 9.00 3.81
C LEU A 302 5.18 8.42 2.63
N SER A 303 4.56 7.24 2.79
CA SER A 303 3.70 6.67 1.74
C SER A 303 2.49 7.56 1.44
N LEU A 304 1.96 8.26 2.44
CA LEU A 304 0.88 9.22 2.24
C LEU A 304 1.36 10.42 1.40
N ILE A 305 2.54 10.95 1.71
CA ILE A 305 3.15 12.06 0.96
C ILE A 305 3.43 11.64 -0.48
N ASP A 306 4.00 10.46 -0.72
CA ASP A 306 4.29 9.96 -2.06
C ASP A 306 3.00 9.73 -2.88
N LYS A 307 1.97 9.15 -2.27
CA LYS A 307 0.66 9.00 -2.92
C LYS A 307 0.01 10.34 -3.23
N ALA A 308 0.16 11.31 -2.33
CA ALA A 308 -0.30 12.67 -2.56
C ALA A 308 0.49 13.34 -3.70
N GLN A 309 1.81 13.21 -3.73
CA GLN A 309 2.66 13.77 -4.79
C GLN A 309 2.39 13.13 -6.15
N ALA A 310 2.32 11.80 -6.24
CA ALA A 310 2.00 11.10 -7.48
C ALA A 310 0.63 11.47 -8.07
N ASN A 311 -0.33 11.87 -7.23
CA ASN A 311 -1.63 12.35 -7.67
C ASN A 311 -1.64 13.87 -7.95
N LEU A 312 -0.71 14.64 -7.35
CA LEU A 312 -0.55 16.09 -7.57
C LEU A 312 0.21 16.38 -8.89
N ASP A 313 1.18 15.54 -9.26
CA ASP A 313 1.92 15.69 -10.54
C ASP A 313 1.01 15.59 -11.78
N LEU A 314 -0.18 14.98 -11.63
CA LEU A 314 -1.19 14.92 -12.69
C LEU A 314 -2.04 16.20 -12.82
N ASP A 315 -2.03 17.13 -11.82
CA ASP A 315 -2.92 18.30 -11.76
C ASP A 315 -2.35 19.46 -10.91
N GLU A 316 -1.02 19.68 -10.89
CA GLU A 316 -0.39 20.75 -10.08
C GLU A 316 -1.01 22.12 -10.31
N ASP A 317 -1.33 22.45 -11.56
CA ASP A 317 -1.93 23.74 -11.92
C ASP A 317 -3.34 23.88 -11.34
N LYS A 318 -4.15 22.83 -11.37
CA LYS A 318 -5.49 22.84 -10.76
C LYS A 318 -5.45 22.87 -9.24
N GLY A 319 -4.49 22.16 -8.63
CA GLY A 319 -4.27 22.17 -7.18
C GLY A 319 -3.87 23.58 -6.68
N ARG A 320 -2.98 24.26 -7.39
CA ARG A 320 -2.57 25.64 -7.09
C ARG A 320 -3.72 26.64 -7.28
N GLU A 321 -4.50 26.48 -8.34
CA GLU A 321 -5.68 27.32 -8.60
C GLU A 321 -6.73 27.15 -7.50
N MET A 322 -7.03 25.91 -7.11
CA MET A 322 -7.99 25.58 -6.05
C MET A 322 -7.55 26.11 -4.69
N ALA A 323 -6.26 25.95 -4.32
CA ALA A 323 -5.69 26.53 -3.11
C ALA A 323 -5.75 28.07 -3.14
N GLY A 324 -5.55 28.70 -4.30
CA GLY A 324 -5.72 30.13 -4.51
C GLY A 324 -7.18 30.60 -4.35
N ARG A 325 -8.15 29.82 -4.84
CA ARG A 325 -9.59 30.06 -4.67
C ARG A 325 -10.03 29.89 -3.22
N MET A 326 -9.52 28.88 -2.52
CA MET A 326 -9.77 28.67 -1.08
C MET A 326 -9.26 29.84 -0.25
N LYS A 327 -8.03 30.32 -0.47
CA LYS A 327 -7.46 31.50 0.23
C LYS A 327 -8.28 32.78 -0.02
N LYS A 328 -8.85 32.92 -1.20
CA LYS A 328 -9.72 34.06 -1.57
C LYS A 328 -11.17 33.91 -1.08
N GLY A 329 -11.51 32.78 -0.41
CA GLY A 329 -12.86 32.52 0.06
C GLY A 329 -13.88 32.31 -1.08
N LYS A 330 -13.43 31.84 -2.24
CA LYS A 330 -14.24 31.57 -3.44
C LYS A 330 -14.46 30.09 -3.67
N PHE A 331 -14.36 29.26 -2.63
CA PHE A 331 -14.62 27.84 -2.68
C PHE A 331 -16.12 27.58 -2.96
N ASP A 332 -16.45 26.86 -4.03
CA ASP A 332 -17.81 26.56 -4.47
C ASP A 332 -18.11 25.04 -4.50
N PHE A 333 -19.29 24.63 -4.95
CA PHE A 333 -19.65 23.21 -5.03
C PHE A 333 -18.96 22.46 -6.15
N GLU A 334 -18.41 23.13 -7.19
CA GLU A 334 -17.53 22.47 -8.17
C GLU A 334 -16.18 22.12 -7.55
N ASP A 335 -15.61 23.05 -6.76
CA ASP A 335 -14.39 22.81 -5.99
C ASP A 335 -14.59 21.66 -4.97
N TYR A 336 -15.78 21.59 -4.36
CA TYR A 336 -16.15 20.49 -3.45
C TYR A 336 -16.16 19.14 -4.15
N LEU A 337 -16.78 19.03 -5.34
CA LEU A 337 -16.78 17.80 -6.14
C LEU A 337 -15.37 17.36 -6.54
N GLU A 338 -14.54 18.32 -6.95
CA GLU A 338 -13.15 18.02 -7.33
C GLU A 338 -12.35 17.55 -6.13
N SER A 339 -12.52 18.18 -4.95
CA SER A 339 -11.91 17.72 -3.69
C SER A 339 -12.32 16.30 -3.33
N MET A 340 -13.60 15.94 -3.50
CA MET A 340 -14.08 14.58 -3.25
C MET A 340 -13.51 13.56 -4.23
N LYS A 341 -13.37 13.93 -5.52
CA LYS A 341 -12.73 13.07 -6.52
C LYS A 341 -11.25 12.81 -6.19
N GLN A 342 -10.53 13.88 -5.80
CA GLN A 342 -9.13 13.76 -5.38
C GLN A 342 -8.99 12.90 -4.13
N MET A 343 -9.86 13.06 -3.13
CA MET A 343 -9.89 12.21 -1.93
C MET A 343 -10.14 10.74 -2.26
N ARG A 344 -11.03 10.43 -3.21
CA ARG A 344 -11.24 9.05 -3.68
C ARG A 344 -10.01 8.48 -4.38
N LYS A 345 -9.30 9.29 -5.18
CA LYS A 345 -8.03 8.88 -5.83
C LYS A 345 -6.95 8.55 -4.80
N LEU A 346 -6.94 9.22 -3.65
CA LEU A 346 -6.02 8.97 -2.53
C LEU A 346 -6.40 7.74 -1.67
N GLY A 347 -7.44 6.99 -2.06
CA GLY A 347 -7.87 5.79 -1.34
C GLY A 347 -8.96 6.01 -0.30
N GLY A 348 -9.61 7.20 -0.30
CA GLY A 348 -10.69 7.55 0.61
C GLY A 348 -10.22 8.07 1.98
N ILE A 349 -11.14 8.63 2.76
CA ILE A 349 -10.85 9.24 4.07
C ILE A 349 -10.31 8.20 5.07
N GLY A 350 -10.84 6.97 5.05
CA GLY A 350 -10.39 5.88 5.92
C GLY A 350 -8.93 5.52 5.72
N SER A 351 -8.47 5.44 4.46
CA SER A 351 -7.09 5.18 4.12
C SER A 351 -6.13 6.29 4.58
N ILE A 352 -6.54 7.55 4.43
CA ILE A 352 -5.75 8.71 4.87
C ILE A 352 -5.62 8.74 6.40
N LEU A 353 -6.72 8.53 7.11
CA LEU A 353 -6.74 8.51 8.58
C LEU A 353 -5.92 7.36 9.17
N SER A 354 -5.93 6.19 8.52
CA SER A 354 -5.13 5.03 8.96
C SER A 354 -3.63 5.22 8.84
N MET A 355 -3.18 6.17 8.02
CA MET A 355 -1.76 6.49 7.80
C MET A 355 -1.22 7.59 8.73
N LEU A 356 -2.09 8.30 9.46
CA LEU A 356 -1.68 9.37 10.37
C LEU A 356 -1.23 8.81 11.74
N PRO A 357 -0.03 9.17 12.24
CA PRO A 357 0.46 8.71 13.52
C PRO A 357 -0.33 9.36 14.69
N GLY A 358 -0.65 8.58 15.71
CA GLY A 358 -1.19 9.10 16.97
C GLY A 358 -2.71 9.22 17.09
N MET A 359 -3.46 8.92 16.06
CA MET A 359 -4.92 8.75 16.16
C MET A 359 -5.26 7.30 16.50
N GLY A 360 -5.02 6.84 17.71
CA GLY A 360 -5.26 5.48 18.19
C GLY A 360 -6.73 5.00 18.09
N LEU A 361 -7.40 5.31 16.99
CA LEU A 361 -8.75 4.86 16.68
C LEU A 361 -8.66 3.48 16.03
N LYS A 362 -9.35 2.52 16.59
CA LYS A 362 -9.46 1.15 16.05
C LYS A 362 -10.09 1.21 14.65
N GLY A 363 -9.62 0.38 13.72
CA GLY A 363 -10.09 0.37 12.33
C GLY A 363 -11.61 0.33 12.16
N GLY A 364 -12.34 -0.39 13.03
CA GLY A 364 -13.80 -0.42 13.04
C GLY A 364 -14.47 0.88 13.53
N GLU A 365 -13.80 1.70 14.34
CA GLU A 365 -14.32 3.02 14.75
C GLU A 365 -14.15 4.07 13.65
N LEU A 366 -13.10 3.94 12.84
CA LEU A 366 -12.83 4.80 11.67
C LEU A 366 -13.85 4.58 10.55
N GLU A 367 -14.21 3.32 10.25
CA GLU A 367 -15.26 3.00 9.27
C GLU A 367 -16.63 3.47 9.74
N SER A 368 -16.91 3.41 11.05
CA SER A 368 -18.17 3.92 11.60
C SER A 368 -18.25 5.44 11.64
N MET A 369 -17.12 6.17 11.62
CA MET A 369 -17.09 7.64 11.58
C MET A 369 -17.27 8.21 10.16
N VAL A 370 -16.97 7.42 9.13
CA VAL A 370 -17.13 7.81 7.72
C VAL A 370 -18.25 6.98 7.11
N ASP A 371 -19.47 7.50 7.16
CA ASP A 371 -20.62 6.89 6.48
C ASP A 371 -20.48 7.11 4.96
N GLU A 372 -19.98 6.09 4.25
CA GLU A 372 -19.84 6.12 2.78
C GLU A 372 -21.17 6.43 2.09
N LYS A 373 -22.30 6.04 2.68
CA LYS A 373 -23.63 6.40 2.16
C LYS A 373 -23.91 7.89 2.30
N GLN A 374 -23.48 8.52 3.39
CA GLN A 374 -23.59 9.97 3.54
C GLN A 374 -22.73 10.71 2.53
N LEU A 375 -21.48 10.26 2.29
CA LEU A 375 -20.63 10.85 1.26
C LEU A 375 -21.24 10.70 -0.13
N ALA A 376 -21.78 9.53 -0.47
CA ALA A 376 -22.48 9.30 -1.74
C ALA A 376 -23.72 10.20 -1.89
N HIS A 377 -24.49 10.40 -0.82
CA HIS A 377 -25.63 11.32 -0.82
C HIS A 377 -25.21 12.78 -1.03
N MET A 378 -24.11 13.23 -0.39
CA MET A 378 -23.59 14.59 -0.57
C MET A 378 -23.12 14.82 -2.02
N GLU A 379 -22.43 13.85 -2.61
CA GLU A 379 -22.03 13.87 -4.02
C GLU A 379 -23.26 13.92 -4.95
N ALA A 380 -24.27 13.07 -4.71
CA ALA A 380 -25.52 13.06 -5.48
C ALA A 380 -26.27 14.39 -5.40
N ILE A 381 -26.28 15.05 -4.24
CA ILE A 381 -26.87 16.39 -4.06
C ILE A 381 -26.15 17.41 -4.98
N VAL A 382 -24.81 17.43 -4.98
CA VAL A 382 -24.06 18.39 -5.80
C VAL A 382 -24.18 18.06 -7.29
N LEU A 383 -24.18 16.77 -7.67
CA LEU A 383 -24.39 16.34 -9.05
C LEU A 383 -25.80 16.70 -9.57
N SER A 384 -26.80 16.75 -8.70
CA SER A 384 -28.18 17.18 -9.04
C SER A 384 -28.34 18.69 -9.17
N MET A 385 -27.31 19.48 -8.85
CA MET A 385 -27.27 20.92 -9.08
C MET A 385 -26.86 21.24 -10.51
N THR A 386 -27.41 22.31 -11.09
CA THR A 386 -26.91 22.85 -12.34
C THR A 386 -25.53 23.52 -12.17
N PRO A 387 -24.72 23.69 -13.25
CA PRO A 387 -23.43 24.38 -13.14
C PRO A 387 -23.53 25.78 -12.51
N GLN A 388 -24.60 26.52 -12.78
CA GLN A 388 -24.83 27.82 -12.18
C GLN A 388 -25.12 27.74 -10.67
N GLU A 389 -25.84 26.73 -10.23
CA GLU A 389 -26.15 26.50 -8.82
C GLU A 389 -24.93 26.04 -8.04
N ARG A 390 -24.02 25.26 -8.66
CA ARG A 390 -22.75 24.85 -8.06
C ARG A 390 -21.83 26.06 -7.85
N ARG A 391 -21.73 26.95 -8.83
CA ARG A 391 -20.87 28.15 -8.77
C ARG A 391 -21.45 29.27 -7.91
N ASN A 392 -22.77 29.33 -7.79
CA ASN A 392 -23.44 30.35 -6.99
C ASN A 392 -24.52 29.80 -6.08
N PRO A 393 -24.15 29.29 -4.89
CA PRO A 393 -25.10 28.72 -3.93
C PRO A 393 -26.23 29.67 -3.51
N LYS A 394 -26.05 30.97 -3.64
CA LYS A 394 -27.04 31.99 -3.25
C LYS A 394 -28.33 31.94 -4.07
N ILE A 395 -28.33 31.34 -5.26
CA ILE A 395 -29.52 31.19 -6.09
C ILE A 395 -30.43 30.04 -5.71
N LEU A 396 -30.03 29.24 -4.71
CA LEU A 396 -30.73 28.05 -4.25
C LEU A 396 -31.99 28.41 -3.43
N ASN A 397 -33.09 28.65 -4.14
CA ASN A 397 -34.39 28.88 -3.54
C ASN A 397 -35.11 27.55 -3.18
N PRO A 398 -36.23 27.58 -2.43
CA PRO A 398 -36.93 26.36 -2.00
C PRO A 398 -37.33 25.44 -3.17
N LYS A 399 -37.79 25.98 -4.30
CA LYS A 399 -38.16 25.17 -5.48
C LYS A 399 -36.97 24.40 -6.07
N ARG A 400 -35.79 25.06 -6.15
CA ARG A 400 -34.57 24.44 -6.62
C ARG A 400 -34.07 23.38 -5.65
N LYS A 401 -34.13 23.61 -4.36
CA LYS A 401 -33.77 22.62 -3.30
C LYS A 401 -34.65 21.37 -3.37
N HIS A 402 -35.95 21.53 -3.60
CA HIS A 402 -36.84 20.38 -3.80
C HIS A 402 -36.50 19.56 -5.07
N ARG A 403 -36.16 20.22 -6.17
CA ARG A 403 -35.71 19.56 -7.39
C ARG A 403 -34.41 18.78 -7.16
N ILE A 404 -33.44 19.40 -6.46
CA ILE A 404 -32.16 18.78 -6.11
C ILE A 404 -32.37 17.56 -5.20
N ALA A 405 -33.23 17.68 -4.18
CA ALA A 405 -33.56 16.57 -3.28
C ALA A 405 -34.14 15.37 -4.04
N ARG A 406 -35.07 15.65 -4.98
CA ARG A 406 -35.65 14.59 -5.81
C ARG A 406 -34.59 13.95 -6.73
N GLY A 407 -33.70 14.74 -7.34
CA GLY A 407 -32.63 14.23 -8.21
C GLY A 407 -31.59 13.42 -7.46
N ALA A 408 -31.31 13.76 -6.22
CA ALA A 408 -30.36 13.06 -5.36
C ALA A 408 -30.96 11.86 -4.60
N GLY A 409 -32.27 11.66 -4.67
CA GLY A 409 -32.95 10.58 -3.92
C GLY A 409 -32.93 10.74 -2.40
N VAL A 410 -32.88 12.00 -1.89
CA VAL A 410 -32.78 12.29 -0.47
C VAL A 410 -33.91 13.25 -0.02
N ASP A 411 -34.16 13.30 1.29
CA ASP A 411 -35.12 14.26 1.84
C ASP A 411 -34.57 15.69 1.76
N ILE A 412 -35.51 16.67 1.63
CA ILE A 412 -35.18 18.10 1.56
C ILE A 412 -34.41 18.60 2.79
N SER A 413 -34.63 17.99 3.95
CA SER A 413 -33.92 18.32 5.19
C SER A 413 -32.42 18.02 5.09
N VAL A 414 -32.05 16.94 4.37
CA VAL A 414 -30.66 16.55 4.11
C VAL A 414 -29.98 17.59 3.23
N VAL A 415 -30.66 18.02 2.16
CA VAL A 415 -30.16 19.10 1.27
C VAL A 415 -29.95 20.40 2.03
N ASN A 416 -30.92 20.79 2.88
CA ASN A 416 -30.81 22.02 3.68
C ASN A 416 -29.66 21.95 4.68
N ARG A 417 -29.47 20.80 5.34
CA ARG A 417 -28.36 20.55 6.28
C ARG A 417 -27.02 20.67 5.57
N PHE A 418 -26.88 19.99 4.44
CA PHE A 418 -25.66 20.00 3.63
C PHE A 418 -25.28 21.42 3.17
N ILE A 419 -26.23 22.19 2.62
CA ILE A 419 -25.98 23.57 2.20
C ILE A 419 -25.54 24.45 3.38
N LYS A 420 -26.20 24.31 4.54
CA LYS A 420 -25.85 25.05 5.76
C LYS A 420 -24.46 24.71 6.27
N GLN A 421 -24.07 23.43 6.25
CA GLN A 421 -22.73 22.98 6.62
C GLN A 421 -21.68 23.53 5.68
N PHE A 422 -21.94 23.50 4.36
CA PHE A 422 -21.07 24.07 3.35
C PHE A 422 -20.84 25.58 3.54
N GLU A 423 -21.89 26.36 3.80
CA GLU A 423 -21.79 27.78 4.10
C GLU A 423 -21.00 28.07 5.38
N GLN A 424 -21.14 27.22 6.41
CA GLN A 424 -20.35 27.32 7.64
C GLN A 424 -18.86 27.06 7.37
N SER A 425 -18.55 26.01 6.58
CA SER A 425 -17.18 25.70 6.16
C SER A 425 -16.54 26.86 5.38
N GLN A 426 -17.27 27.47 4.44
CA GLN A 426 -16.81 28.65 3.73
C GLN A 426 -16.49 29.83 4.67
N LYS A 427 -17.32 30.07 5.70
CA LYS A 427 -17.06 31.13 6.68
C LYS A 427 -15.81 30.87 7.51
N MET A 428 -15.63 29.63 7.97
CA MET A 428 -14.41 29.23 8.69
C MET A 428 -13.15 29.38 7.84
N MET A 429 -13.18 28.92 6.59
CA MET A 429 -12.04 29.09 5.67
C MET A 429 -11.67 30.56 5.45
N LYS A 430 -12.65 31.46 5.36
CA LYS A 430 -12.39 32.92 5.26
C LYS A 430 -11.71 33.46 6.52
N GLN A 431 -12.06 32.98 7.69
CA GLN A 431 -11.44 33.43 8.96
C GLN A 431 -9.99 32.98 9.07
N PHE A 432 -9.68 31.74 8.64
CA PHE A 432 -8.31 31.21 8.65
C PHE A 432 -7.43 31.76 7.51
N GLY A 433 -8.00 32.13 6.36
CA GLY A 433 -7.28 32.69 5.23
C GLY A 433 -6.94 34.20 5.33
N GLY A 434 -7.59 34.95 6.23
CA GLY A 434 -7.46 36.39 6.41
C GLY A 434 -6.59 36.88 7.57
N GLY A 435 -5.99 35.98 8.34
CA GLY A 435 -5.26 36.30 9.57
C GLY A 435 -3.86 36.87 9.34
N LYS A 436 -3.70 38.20 9.42
CA LYS A 436 -2.44 38.84 9.76
C LYS A 436 -1.90 38.20 11.06
N ARG A 437 -0.71 37.60 10.99
CA ARG A 437 0.06 37.19 12.15
C ARG A 437 0.19 38.34 13.14
N ARG A 438 -0.55 38.29 14.24
CA ARG A 438 -0.19 38.90 15.50
C ARG A 438 -0.31 37.84 16.58
N GLY A 439 0.80 37.63 17.28
CA GLY A 439 1.07 36.56 18.19
C GLY A 439 -0.01 36.35 19.26
N MET A 440 -0.32 35.06 19.46
CA MET A 440 -0.76 34.57 20.76
C MET A 440 -0.43 33.09 20.82
N MET A 441 0.75 32.82 21.33
CA MET A 441 1.13 31.56 21.95
C MET A 441 0.50 31.60 23.35
N GLY A 442 -0.56 30.83 23.57
CA GLY A 442 -1.22 30.76 24.86
C GLY A 442 -2.52 29.95 24.78
N GLY A 443 -2.49 28.73 25.31
CA GLY A 443 -3.65 28.02 25.82
C GLY A 443 -4.56 27.37 24.78
N LEU A 444 -4.37 26.08 24.55
CA LEU A 444 -5.42 25.18 24.07
C LEU A 444 -6.44 24.98 25.20
N PRO A 445 -7.70 25.39 25.06
CA PRO A 445 -8.76 24.92 25.94
C PRO A 445 -9.20 23.54 25.49
N GLY A 446 -9.44 22.65 26.47
CA GLY A 446 -9.74 21.25 26.34
C GLY A 446 -10.75 20.87 25.27
N MET A 447 -10.40 19.86 24.50
CA MET A 447 -11.32 19.15 23.64
C MET A 447 -12.24 18.25 24.49
N GLY A 448 -13.37 18.81 24.91
CA GLY A 448 -14.54 18.07 25.35
C GLY A 448 -15.42 17.78 24.13
N GLY A 449 -15.80 16.54 23.97
CA GLY A 449 -16.73 15.91 23.04
C GLY A 449 -17.58 16.80 22.13
N GLY A 450 -17.11 17.08 20.95
CA GLY A 450 -17.88 17.70 19.88
C GLY A 450 -17.69 16.92 18.58
N LYS A 451 -18.80 16.38 18.06
CA LYS A 451 -18.86 15.70 16.76
C LYS A 451 -18.28 16.59 15.67
N PHE A 452 -17.32 16.07 14.92
CA PHE A 452 -16.82 16.73 13.71
C PHE A 452 -17.96 16.98 12.72
N PRO A 453 -18.01 18.16 12.07
CA PRO A 453 -19.05 18.49 11.10
C PRO A 453 -18.65 17.99 9.70
N PHE A 454 -18.61 16.67 9.49
CA PHE A 454 -18.62 16.06 8.17
C PHE A 454 -19.58 14.90 8.15
#